data_12e879cbfbc862365108e556c17324ad
#
_entry.id   12e879cbfbc862365108e556c17324ad
#
_cell.length_a   1.000
_cell.length_b   1.000
_cell.length_c   1.000
_cell.angle_alpha   90.00
_cell.angle_beta   90.00
_cell.angle_gamma   90.00
#
_symmetry.space_group_name_H-M   'P 1'
#
loop_
_entity.id
_entity.type
_entity.pdbx_description
1 polymer ?
#
loop_
_entity_poly.entity_id
_entity_poly.type
_entity_poly.pdbx_seq_one_letter_code
_entity_poly.pdbx_strand_id
1 'polypeptide(L)'
;MAEVQGTCDPKFSTIRALLQETLDSGSELGCSFSVNISGHTVIDLYGGYTTPSKITPWTPSTLCPVFSSTKNVVSLSLLHLAAQGKISLNDKVSKYWPEFASHGKENVEIRMLISHTSGVPGWIDDMTLEDLCDTPTATAKLAAQK
;
A
#
# COMPACT_ATOMS: atom_id res chain seq x y z
N MET A 1 -18.55 -15.87 18.23
CA MET A 1 -17.21 -15.33 17.90
C MET A 1 -16.92 -15.73 16.46
N ALA A 2 -16.22 -14.90 15.70
CA ALA A 2 -15.84 -15.27 14.35
C ALA A 2 -14.65 -16.22 14.41
N GLU A 3 -14.76 -17.35 13.74
CA GLU A 3 -13.68 -18.35 13.64
C GLU A 3 -12.73 -17.99 12.49
N VAL A 4 -11.42 -18.15 12.73
CA VAL A 4 -10.41 -18.03 11.68
C VAL A 4 -10.50 -19.21 10.72
N GLN A 5 -10.77 -18.92 9.46
CA GLN A 5 -10.94 -19.85 8.36
C GLN A 5 -9.72 -19.89 7.43
N GLY A 6 -9.73 -20.77 6.45
CA GLY A 6 -8.68 -20.90 5.45
C GLY A 6 -7.67 -22.00 5.77
N THR A 7 -6.51 -21.98 5.11
CA THR A 7 -5.48 -23.02 5.20
C THR A 7 -4.22 -22.52 5.90
N CYS A 8 -3.54 -23.38 6.61
CA CYS A 8 -2.30 -23.09 7.31
C CYS A 8 -1.46 -24.36 7.43
N ASP A 9 -0.22 -24.33 6.93
CA ASP A 9 0.72 -25.42 7.15
C ASP A 9 0.90 -25.64 8.67
N PRO A 10 0.89 -26.88 9.16
CA PRO A 10 1.06 -27.19 10.59
C PRO A 10 2.27 -26.53 11.26
N LYS A 11 3.35 -26.28 10.52
CA LYS A 11 4.53 -25.54 11.02
C LYS A 11 4.20 -24.13 11.51
N PHE A 12 3.13 -23.55 11.00
CA PHE A 12 2.72 -22.18 11.27
C PHE A 12 1.41 -22.10 12.08
N SER A 13 0.99 -23.22 12.70
CA SER A 13 -0.27 -23.28 13.47
C SER A 13 -0.39 -22.21 14.55
N THR A 14 0.72 -21.76 15.12
CA THR A 14 0.77 -20.65 16.08
C THR A 14 0.21 -19.36 15.49
N ILE A 15 0.40 -19.10 14.19
CA ILE A 15 -0.13 -17.90 13.51
C ILE A 15 -1.66 -17.93 13.48
N ARG A 16 -2.26 -19.11 13.19
CA ARG A 16 -3.71 -19.27 13.25
C ARG A 16 -4.25 -18.98 14.66
N ALA A 17 -3.58 -19.52 15.70
CA ALA A 17 -4.00 -19.29 17.09
C ALA A 17 -3.90 -17.81 17.47
N LEU A 18 -2.81 -17.13 17.07
CA LEU A 18 -2.60 -15.70 17.30
C LEU A 18 -3.69 -14.85 16.62
N LEU A 19 -4.02 -15.16 15.35
CA LEU A 19 -5.10 -14.47 14.65
C LEU A 19 -6.43 -14.64 15.38
N GLN A 20 -6.74 -15.86 15.84
CA GLN A 20 -7.96 -16.13 16.61
C GLN A 20 -8.01 -15.30 17.90
N GLU A 21 -6.90 -15.23 18.64
CA GLU A 21 -6.77 -14.43 19.85
C GLU A 21 -7.02 -12.93 19.59
N THR A 22 -6.49 -12.37 18.48
CA THR A 22 -6.72 -10.96 18.13
C THR A 22 -8.16 -10.66 17.78
N LEU A 23 -8.88 -11.60 17.14
CA LEU A 23 -10.31 -11.48 16.87
C LEU A 23 -11.15 -11.62 18.13
N ASP A 24 -10.81 -12.57 19.01
CA ASP A 24 -11.53 -12.86 20.24
C ASP A 24 -11.40 -11.72 21.27
N SER A 25 -10.20 -11.13 21.36
CA SER A 25 -9.94 -9.96 22.21
C SER A 25 -10.59 -8.67 21.68
N GLY A 26 -10.98 -8.64 20.40
CA GLY A 26 -11.49 -7.45 19.74
C GLY A 26 -10.41 -6.43 19.36
N SER A 27 -9.13 -6.82 19.43
CA SER A 27 -8.00 -6.01 18.92
C SER A 27 -8.09 -5.84 17.41
N GLU A 28 -8.62 -6.85 16.71
CA GLU A 28 -8.95 -6.82 15.29
C GLU A 28 -10.44 -7.09 15.08
N LEU A 29 -11.03 -6.36 14.15
CA LEU A 29 -12.42 -6.59 13.75
C LEU A 29 -12.54 -7.69 12.71
N GLY A 30 -11.66 -7.68 11.73
CA GLY A 30 -11.56 -8.66 10.66
C GLY A 30 -10.24 -8.52 9.94
N CYS A 31 -9.73 -9.63 9.43
CA CYS A 31 -8.43 -9.67 8.80
C CYS A 31 -8.30 -10.77 7.75
N SER A 32 -7.29 -10.61 6.89
CA SER A 32 -6.75 -11.67 6.03
C SER A 32 -5.24 -11.70 6.19
N PHE A 33 -4.66 -12.89 6.17
CA PHE A 33 -3.22 -13.08 6.27
C PHE A 33 -2.77 -14.22 5.34
N SER A 34 -1.91 -13.89 4.38
CA SER A 34 -1.39 -14.87 3.42
C SER A 34 0.12 -14.83 3.36
N VAL A 35 0.73 -16.00 3.28
CA VAL A 35 2.17 -16.17 3.13
C VAL A 35 2.46 -17.17 2.02
N ASN A 36 3.35 -16.76 1.10
CA ASN A 36 3.86 -17.63 0.05
C ASN A 36 5.37 -17.85 0.24
N ILE A 37 5.81 -19.09 0.19
CA ILE A 37 7.22 -19.47 0.25
C ILE A 37 7.56 -20.26 -0.99
N SER A 38 8.51 -19.77 -1.78
CA SER A 38 9.00 -20.42 -3.00
C SER A 38 7.87 -20.81 -3.98
N GLY A 39 6.86 -19.95 -4.15
CA GLY A 39 5.72 -20.19 -5.03
C GLY A 39 4.57 -20.99 -4.42
N HIS A 40 4.72 -21.49 -3.18
CA HIS A 40 3.68 -22.26 -2.48
C HIS A 40 3.03 -21.41 -1.38
N THR A 41 1.71 -21.30 -1.40
CA THR A 41 0.95 -20.65 -0.33
C THR A 41 0.92 -21.58 0.88
N VAL A 42 1.62 -21.19 1.94
CA VAL A 42 1.73 -21.94 3.19
C VAL A 42 0.77 -21.47 4.27
N ILE A 43 0.30 -20.23 4.15
CA ILE A 43 -0.76 -19.66 5.00
C ILE A 43 -1.70 -18.88 4.09
N ASP A 44 -3.01 -19.11 4.26
CA ASP A 44 -4.08 -18.31 3.68
C ASP A 44 -5.26 -18.32 4.65
N LEU A 45 -5.25 -17.34 5.57
CA LEU A 45 -6.17 -17.24 6.69
C LEU A 45 -7.00 -15.96 6.59
N TYR A 46 -8.25 -16.05 7.01
CA TYR A 46 -9.14 -14.89 7.12
C TYR A 46 -10.18 -15.13 8.22
N GLY A 47 -10.75 -14.06 8.74
CA GLY A 47 -11.80 -14.16 9.75
C GLY A 47 -12.27 -12.82 10.26
N GLY A 48 -13.30 -12.83 11.10
CA GLY A 48 -13.89 -11.63 11.67
C GLY A 48 -15.03 -11.06 10.85
N TYR A 49 -15.18 -9.74 10.93
CA TYR A 49 -16.28 -9.00 10.33
C TYR A 49 -15.77 -7.75 9.60
N THR A 50 -16.58 -7.22 8.67
CA THR A 50 -16.22 -6.02 7.89
C THR A 50 -16.61 -4.72 8.60
N THR A 51 -17.52 -4.78 9.59
CA THR A 51 -18.03 -3.60 10.31
C THR A 51 -18.21 -3.91 11.80
N PRO A 52 -18.15 -2.88 12.67
CA PRO A 52 -18.36 -3.05 14.11
C PRO A 52 -19.72 -3.65 14.50
N SER A 53 -20.73 -3.56 13.62
CA SER A 53 -22.04 -4.20 13.84
C SER A 53 -21.99 -5.74 13.81
N LYS A 54 -20.87 -6.30 13.31
CA LYS A 54 -20.63 -7.75 13.21
C LYS A 54 -21.71 -8.53 12.46
N ILE A 55 -22.35 -7.87 11.47
CA ILE A 55 -23.39 -8.49 10.63
C ILE A 55 -22.77 -9.17 9.42
N THR A 56 -21.81 -8.50 8.75
CA THR A 56 -21.19 -8.98 7.53
C THR A 56 -19.85 -9.64 7.84
N PRO A 57 -19.73 -10.97 7.65
CA PRO A 57 -18.47 -11.67 7.89
C PRO A 57 -17.38 -11.24 6.91
N TRP A 58 -16.12 -11.31 7.37
CA TRP A 58 -14.96 -11.21 6.51
C TRP A 58 -14.80 -12.48 5.69
N THR A 59 -14.52 -12.32 4.39
CA THR A 59 -14.36 -13.42 3.43
C THR A 59 -13.02 -13.31 2.71
N PRO A 60 -12.57 -14.33 1.96
CA PRO A 60 -11.38 -14.25 1.14
C PRO A 60 -11.40 -13.13 0.09
N SER A 61 -12.61 -12.68 -0.29
CA SER A 61 -12.82 -11.63 -1.29
C SER A 61 -13.10 -10.25 -0.68
N THR A 62 -12.99 -10.12 0.65
CA THR A 62 -13.20 -8.83 1.31
C THR A 62 -12.06 -7.88 0.95
N LEU A 63 -12.44 -6.69 0.50
CA LEU A 63 -11.50 -5.61 0.19
C LEU A 63 -11.45 -4.60 1.33
N CYS A 64 -10.25 -4.15 1.65
CA CYS A 64 -10.03 -3.08 2.61
C CYS A 64 -8.96 -2.11 2.11
N PRO A 65 -9.00 -0.83 2.53
CA PRO A 65 -7.95 0.12 2.25
C PRO A 65 -6.63 -0.34 2.89
N VAL A 66 -5.58 -0.44 2.06
CA VAL A 66 -4.26 -0.88 2.54
C VAL A 66 -3.29 0.29 2.81
N PHE A 67 -3.78 1.51 2.70
CA PHE A 67 -3.02 2.75 2.98
C PHE A 67 -1.62 2.73 2.36
N SER A 68 -0.57 2.93 3.17
CA SER A 68 0.80 3.01 2.70
C SER A 68 1.36 1.73 2.07
N SER A 69 0.74 0.57 2.26
CA SER A 69 1.11 -0.63 1.52
C SER A 69 0.90 -0.47 0.00
N THR A 70 0.06 0.49 -0.41
CA THR A 70 -0.09 0.92 -1.81
C THR A 70 1.23 1.35 -2.45
N LYS A 71 2.17 1.90 -1.68
CA LYS A 71 3.50 2.31 -2.18
C LYS A 71 4.28 1.13 -2.77
N ASN A 72 4.13 -0.07 -2.20
CA ASN A 72 4.75 -1.28 -2.74
C ASN A 72 4.19 -1.61 -4.12
N VAL A 73 2.87 -1.46 -4.31
CA VAL A 73 2.21 -1.70 -5.60
C VAL A 73 2.64 -0.66 -6.64
N VAL A 74 2.74 0.61 -6.24
CA VAL A 74 3.24 1.69 -7.11
C VAL A 74 4.69 1.40 -7.54
N SER A 75 5.56 1.05 -6.60
CA SER A 75 6.96 0.70 -6.90
C SER A 75 7.05 -0.50 -7.84
N LEU A 76 6.27 -1.55 -7.58
CA LEU A 76 6.21 -2.73 -8.45
C LEU A 76 5.72 -2.38 -9.87
N SER A 77 4.74 -1.49 -9.99
CA SER A 77 4.23 -1.03 -11.29
C SER A 77 5.30 -0.29 -12.09
N LEU A 78 6.08 0.59 -11.44
CA LEU A 78 7.20 1.30 -12.08
C LEU A 78 8.32 0.35 -12.47
N LEU A 79 8.67 -0.63 -11.63
CA LEU A 79 9.64 -1.67 -11.96
C LEU A 79 9.18 -2.52 -13.15
N HIS A 80 7.89 -2.83 -13.23
CA HIS A 80 7.31 -3.55 -14.37
C HIS A 80 7.42 -2.75 -15.67
N LEU A 81 7.11 -1.45 -15.64
CA LEU A 81 7.30 -0.56 -16.79
C LEU A 81 8.77 -0.45 -17.20
N ALA A 82 9.67 -0.41 -16.23
CA ALA A 82 11.12 -0.39 -16.50
C ALA A 82 11.60 -1.71 -17.15
N ALA A 83 11.10 -2.85 -16.66
CA ALA A 83 11.41 -4.16 -17.27
C ALA A 83 10.89 -4.27 -18.71
N GLN A 84 9.81 -3.55 -19.06
CA GLN A 84 9.32 -3.45 -20.44
C GLN A 84 10.06 -2.40 -21.29
N GLY A 85 11.08 -1.72 -20.77
CA GLY A 85 11.80 -0.66 -21.45
C GLY A 85 10.99 0.63 -21.70
N LYS A 86 9.83 0.79 -21.06
CA LYS A 86 8.96 1.98 -21.23
C LYS A 86 9.47 3.19 -20.45
N ILE A 87 10.16 2.96 -19.36
CA ILE A 87 10.82 3.97 -18.53
C ILE A 87 12.18 3.46 -18.09
N SER A 88 13.07 4.38 -17.67
CA SER A 88 14.26 4.03 -16.91
C SER A 88 14.14 4.57 -15.49
N LEU A 89 14.57 3.82 -14.49
CA LEU A 89 14.60 4.30 -13.12
C LEU A 89 15.53 5.51 -12.92
N ASN A 90 16.48 5.69 -13.82
CA ASN A 90 17.38 6.85 -13.88
C ASN A 90 16.80 8.02 -14.71
N ASP A 91 15.64 7.85 -15.33
CA ASP A 91 14.97 8.98 -15.98
C ASP A 91 14.55 10.01 -14.93
N LYS A 92 14.68 11.28 -15.32
CA LYS A 92 14.17 12.39 -14.49
C LYS A 92 12.65 12.35 -14.45
N VAL A 93 12.07 12.61 -13.28
CA VAL A 93 10.62 12.70 -13.10
C VAL A 93 10.02 13.73 -14.05
N SER A 94 10.71 14.85 -14.25
CA SER A 94 10.32 15.92 -15.17
C SER A 94 10.17 15.51 -16.63
N LYS A 95 10.75 14.39 -17.05
CA LYS A 95 10.53 13.81 -18.38
C LYS A 95 9.07 13.40 -18.60
N TYR A 96 8.40 12.96 -17.54
CA TYR A 96 7.02 12.46 -17.54
C TYR A 96 6.04 13.42 -16.87
N TRP A 97 6.55 14.28 -15.98
CA TRP A 97 5.81 15.28 -15.24
C TRP A 97 6.60 16.60 -15.23
N PRO A 98 6.52 17.39 -16.34
CA PRO A 98 7.34 18.59 -16.53
C PRO A 98 7.19 19.63 -15.42
N GLU A 99 5.99 19.80 -14.86
CA GLU A 99 5.69 20.76 -13.81
C GLU A 99 6.47 20.48 -12.52
N PHE A 100 6.86 19.23 -12.30
CA PHE A 100 7.66 18.83 -11.14
C PHE A 100 9.08 19.41 -11.17
N ALA A 101 9.59 19.88 -12.32
CA ALA A 101 10.94 20.43 -12.44
C ALA A 101 11.16 21.75 -11.69
N SER A 102 10.09 22.40 -11.19
CA SER A 102 10.19 23.69 -10.51
C SER A 102 11.02 23.61 -9.21
N HIS A 103 11.61 24.74 -8.84
CA HIS A 103 12.28 24.95 -7.55
C HIS A 103 13.40 23.95 -7.23
N GLY A 104 14.21 23.59 -8.23
CA GLY A 104 15.39 22.73 -8.02
C GLY A 104 15.10 21.22 -8.08
N LYS A 105 13.87 20.82 -8.43
CA LYS A 105 13.48 19.41 -8.55
C LYS A 105 13.77 18.79 -9.93
N GLU A 106 14.35 19.53 -10.86
CA GLU A 106 14.63 19.09 -12.24
C GLU A 106 15.54 17.87 -12.35
N ASN A 107 16.33 17.59 -11.32
CA ASN A 107 17.27 16.47 -11.29
C ASN A 107 16.78 15.25 -10.52
N VAL A 108 15.57 15.28 -9.96
CA VAL A 108 14.98 14.14 -9.24
C VAL A 108 14.69 13.02 -10.22
N GLU A 109 15.24 11.84 -9.95
CA GLU A 109 15.07 10.63 -10.74
C GLU A 109 13.93 9.77 -10.20
N ILE A 110 13.31 8.92 -11.05
CA ILE A 110 12.23 8.02 -10.66
C ILE A 110 12.63 7.12 -9.48
N ARG A 111 13.87 6.59 -9.47
CA ARG A 111 14.38 5.78 -8.36
C ARG A 111 14.35 6.52 -7.01
N MET A 112 14.56 7.85 -7.02
CA MET A 112 14.53 8.65 -5.79
C MET A 112 13.11 8.82 -5.24
N LEU A 113 12.09 8.84 -6.11
CA LEU A 113 10.69 8.85 -5.65
C LEU A 113 10.32 7.55 -4.97
N ILE A 114 10.57 6.41 -5.62
CA ILE A 114 10.16 5.10 -5.10
C ILE A 114 10.95 4.65 -3.86
N SER A 115 12.13 5.26 -3.62
CA SER A 115 12.95 5.01 -2.42
C SER A 115 12.81 6.08 -1.34
N HIS A 116 11.93 7.07 -1.52
CA HIS A 116 11.73 8.19 -0.60
C HIS A 116 13.00 9.03 -0.34
N THR A 117 13.88 9.16 -1.35
CA THR A 117 15.15 9.91 -1.26
C THR A 117 15.18 11.15 -2.14
N SER A 118 14.02 11.60 -2.63
CA SER A 118 13.90 12.75 -3.52
C SER A 118 14.17 14.11 -2.85
N GLY A 119 14.16 14.17 -1.51
CA GLY A 119 14.24 15.42 -0.77
C GLY A 119 12.88 16.14 -0.63
N VAL A 120 11.79 15.58 -1.17
CA VAL A 120 10.43 16.13 -1.07
C VAL A 120 9.67 15.31 0.00
N PRO A 121 9.59 15.79 1.25
CA PRO A 121 9.01 15.00 2.35
C PRO A 121 7.49 14.97 2.34
N GLY A 122 6.84 15.90 1.67
CA GLY A 122 5.38 16.06 1.62
C GLY A 122 5.00 17.45 1.16
N TRP A 123 3.78 17.88 1.41
CA TRP A 123 3.34 19.25 1.13
C TRP A 123 3.86 20.19 2.21
N ILE A 124 4.34 21.39 1.80
CA ILE A 124 4.80 22.45 2.72
C ILE A 124 3.60 23.18 3.29
N ASP A 125 2.61 23.45 2.45
CA ASP A 125 1.37 24.11 2.84
C ASP A 125 0.40 23.12 3.49
N ASP A 126 -0.49 23.64 4.33
CA ASP A 126 -1.57 22.84 4.91
C ASP A 126 -2.47 22.23 3.83
N MET A 127 -2.77 20.98 4.00
CA MET A 127 -3.63 20.18 3.11
C MET A 127 -4.88 19.76 3.84
N THR A 128 -6.04 20.08 3.30
CA THR A 128 -7.30 19.54 3.78
C THR A 128 -7.49 18.08 3.31
N LEU A 129 -8.40 17.36 3.94
CA LEU A 129 -8.75 16.00 3.47
C LEU A 129 -9.33 16.03 2.05
N GLU A 130 -10.08 17.10 1.72
CA GLU A 130 -10.63 17.32 0.39
C GLU A 130 -9.52 17.51 -0.65
N ASP A 131 -8.51 18.36 -0.36
CA ASP A 131 -7.33 18.53 -1.22
C ASP A 131 -6.60 17.21 -1.47
N LEU A 132 -6.44 16.37 -0.44
CA LEU A 132 -5.77 15.08 -0.55
C LEU A 132 -6.55 14.08 -1.40
N CYS A 133 -7.89 14.15 -1.37
CA CYS A 133 -8.76 13.31 -2.19
C CYS A 133 -8.88 13.79 -3.64
N ASP A 134 -8.55 15.07 -3.91
CA ASP A 134 -8.47 15.63 -5.25
C ASP A 134 -7.04 15.50 -5.81
N THR A 135 -6.76 14.39 -6.50
CA THR A 135 -5.43 14.10 -7.06
C THR A 135 -4.87 15.25 -7.92
N PRO A 136 -5.62 15.89 -8.83
CA PRO A 136 -5.14 17.03 -9.58
C PRO A 136 -4.64 18.18 -8.69
N THR A 137 -5.41 18.58 -7.69
CA THR A 137 -5.03 19.64 -6.73
C THR A 137 -3.80 19.25 -5.92
N ALA A 138 -3.79 18.03 -5.35
CA ALA A 138 -2.68 17.51 -4.55
C ALA A 138 -1.37 17.48 -5.35
N THR A 139 -1.41 17.00 -6.59
CA THR A 139 -0.23 16.92 -7.46
C THR A 139 0.24 18.30 -7.92
N ALA A 140 -0.66 19.21 -8.26
CA ALA A 140 -0.31 20.58 -8.66
C ALA A 140 0.40 21.34 -7.51
N LYS A 141 -0.12 21.25 -6.29
CA LYS A 141 0.52 21.85 -5.09
C LYS A 141 1.91 21.25 -4.86
N LEU A 142 2.04 19.93 -4.97
CA LEU A 142 3.33 19.25 -4.79
C LEU A 142 4.36 19.64 -5.86
N ALA A 143 3.95 19.77 -7.11
CA ALA A 143 4.82 20.21 -8.19
C ALA A 143 5.29 21.66 -8.02
N ALA A 144 4.40 22.54 -7.58
CA ALA A 144 4.67 23.98 -7.46
C ALA A 144 5.55 24.36 -6.25
N GLN A 145 5.67 23.52 -5.24
CA GLN A 145 6.44 23.85 -4.02
C GLN A 145 7.96 23.73 -4.22
N LYS A 146 8.71 24.32 -3.26
CA LYS A 146 10.17 24.22 -3.17
C LYS A 146 10.62 22.84 -2.73
#